data_0c41dc6d62ad609fb0a837ad0a778fbd
#
_entry.id   0c41dc6d62ad609fb0a837ad0a778fbd
#
_cell.length_a   1.000
_cell.length_b   1.000
_cell.length_c   1.000
_cell.angle_alpha   90.00
_cell.angle_beta   90.00
_cell.angle_gamma   90.00
#
_symmetry.space_group_name_H-M   'P 1'
#
loop_
_entity.id
_entity.type
_entity.pdbx_description
1 polymer ?
#
loop_
_entity_poly.entity_id
_entity_poly.type
_entity_poly.pdbx_seq_one_letter_code
_entity_poly.pdbx_strand_id
1 'polypeptide(L)'
;MRILLVEDDTDIAVGLAGALKQTGYAVDSVRDGKSALTALNVERYDLVLLDLGLPQLDGFEVLKQARANRQTVPVLIMTARDALDDRVRGLDLGADDYLVKPFELAELEARMRALIRRSANVAVPAIQIGGLAIDTNNRTARFHEDAVKLSPRDFAMLEILATRSGQVVSKDRLVTSMSTWDKDFSENSAEVYIHRLRKKLGPLGVQIVTMRGFGYLIRAAP
;
A
#
# COMPACT_ATOMS: atom_id res chain seq x y z
N MET A 1 -2.93 3.56 0.23
CA MET A 1 -2.28 2.40 -0.39
C MET A 1 -3.29 1.26 -0.47
N ARG A 2 -3.46 0.67 -1.66
CA ARG A 2 -4.45 -0.39 -1.94
C ARG A 2 -3.76 -1.76 -2.01
N ILE A 3 -4.23 -2.71 -1.24
CA ILE A 3 -3.66 -4.04 -1.07
C ILE A 3 -4.62 -5.06 -1.63
N LEU A 4 -4.12 -6.02 -2.42
CA LEU A 4 -4.85 -7.24 -2.76
C LEU A 4 -4.43 -8.35 -1.79
N LEU A 5 -5.37 -8.86 -1.01
CA LEU A 5 -5.20 -10.01 -0.13
C LEU A 5 -5.77 -11.25 -0.82
N VAL A 6 -4.92 -12.25 -1.07
CA VAL A 6 -5.28 -13.52 -1.71
C VAL A 6 -5.10 -14.62 -0.68
N GLU A 7 -6.19 -15.08 -0.07
CA GLU A 7 -6.22 -16.00 1.07
C GLU A 7 -7.53 -16.78 1.04
N ASP A 8 -7.47 -18.11 1.01
CA ASP A 8 -8.66 -18.97 0.93
C ASP A 8 -9.32 -19.20 2.29
N ASP A 9 -8.53 -19.17 3.37
CA ASP A 9 -9.08 -19.23 4.73
C ASP A 9 -9.82 -17.93 5.07
N THR A 10 -11.12 -18.09 5.32
CA THR A 10 -12.02 -16.96 5.61
C THR A 10 -11.65 -16.20 6.87
N ASP A 11 -11.27 -16.92 7.93
CA ASP A 11 -11.02 -16.32 9.24
C ASP A 11 -9.72 -15.52 9.20
N ILE A 12 -8.69 -16.07 8.55
CA ILE A 12 -7.43 -15.38 8.31
C ILE A 12 -7.65 -14.15 7.42
N ALA A 13 -8.38 -14.30 6.31
CA ALA A 13 -8.66 -13.20 5.38
C ALA A 13 -9.41 -12.04 6.05
N VAL A 14 -10.48 -12.35 6.82
CA VAL A 14 -11.27 -11.34 7.54
C VAL A 14 -10.43 -10.66 8.64
N GLY A 15 -9.70 -11.45 9.41
CA GLY A 15 -8.83 -10.93 10.48
C GLY A 15 -7.75 -9.98 9.95
N LEU A 16 -6.99 -10.42 8.92
CA LEU A 16 -5.94 -9.61 8.29
C LEU A 16 -6.52 -8.36 7.61
N ALA A 17 -7.58 -8.51 6.80
CA ALA A 17 -8.19 -7.36 6.15
C ALA A 17 -8.71 -6.34 7.17
N GLY A 18 -9.30 -6.79 8.28
CA GLY A 18 -9.75 -5.93 9.37
C GLY A 18 -8.61 -5.15 10.00
N ALA A 19 -7.52 -5.82 10.37
CA ALA A 19 -6.34 -5.19 10.96
C ALA A 19 -5.70 -4.17 10.02
N LEU A 20 -5.49 -4.53 8.76
CA LEU A 20 -4.90 -3.63 7.76
C LEU A 20 -5.79 -2.42 7.44
N LYS A 21 -7.12 -2.59 7.43
CA LYS A 21 -8.06 -1.46 7.28
C LYS A 21 -7.99 -0.49 8.45
N GLN A 22 -7.79 -0.98 9.68
CA GLN A 22 -7.62 -0.12 10.86
C GLN A 22 -6.37 0.76 10.77
N THR A 23 -5.30 0.26 10.18
CA THR A 23 -4.08 1.03 9.95
C THR A 23 -4.16 1.94 8.72
N GLY A 24 -5.30 1.94 7.99
CA GLY A 24 -5.59 2.90 6.92
C GLY A 24 -5.26 2.39 5.51
N TYR A 25 -4.96 1.10 5.33
CA TYR A 25 -4.89 0.49 4.00
C TYR A 25 -6.30 0.30 3.42
N ALA A 26 -6.40 0.41 2.10
CA ALA A 26 -7.55 -0.09 1.35
C ALA A 26 -7.27 -1.55 0.99
N VAL A 27 -8.13 -2.48 1.38
CA VAL A 27 -7.89 -3.92 1.21
C VAL A 27 -9.03 -4.55 0.46
N ASP A 28 -8.74 -5.11 -0.71
CA ASP A 28 -9.61 -6.04 -1.43
C ASP A 28 -9.14 -7.46 -1.13
N SER A 29 -10.09 -8.38 -0.96
CA SER A 29 -9.80 -9.76 -0.60
C SER A 29 -10.45 -10.72 -1.59
N VAL A 30 -9.67 -11.71 -2.07
CA VAL A 30 -10.13 -12.81 -2.93
C VAL A 30 -9.66 -14.14 -2.34
N ARG A 31 -10.35 -15.23 -2.69
CA ARG A 31 -10.14 -16.54 -2.08
C ARG A 31 -9.57 -17.60 -3.01
N ASP A 32 -9.27 -17.25 -4.23
CA ASP A 32 -8.73 -18.18 -5.22
C ASP A 32 -7.82 -17.46 -6.23
N GLY A 33 -6.97 -18.24 -6.89
CA GLY A 33 -5.99 -17.70 -7.81
C GLY A 33 -6.56 -17.10 -9.09
N LYS A 34 -7.73 -17.57 -9.58
CA LYS A 34 -8.36 -17.00 -10.78
C LYS A 34 -8.93 -15.61 -10.50
N SER A 35 -9.60 -15.47 -9.36
CA SER A 35 -10.09 -14.19 -8.88
C SER A 35 -8.93 -13.19 -8.65
N ALA A 36 -7.79 -13.68 -8.13
CA ALA A 36 -6.58 -12.84 -7.98
C ALA A 36 -6.07 -12.30 -9.31
N LEU A 37 -5.95 -13.15 -10.33
CA LEU A 37 -5.52 -12.72 -11.67
C LEU A 37 -6.53 -11.75 -12.32
N THR A 38 -7.82 -12.00 -12.14
CA THR A 38 -8.87 -11.08 -12.62
C THR A 38 -8.71 -9.71 -11.97
N ALA A 39 -8.55 -9.66 -10.64
CA ALA A 39 -8.35 -8.43 -9.89
C ALA A 39 -7.12 -7.66 -10.38
N LEU A 40 -5.99 -8.36 -10.58
CA LEU A 40 -4.73 -7.76 -11.05
C LEU A 40 -4.81 -7.22 -12.48
N ASN A 41 -5.69 -7.76 -13.31
CA ASN A 41 -5.88 -7.27 -14.68
C ASN A 41 -6.79 -6.03 -14.75
N VAL A 42 -7.71 -5.88 -13.81
CA VAL A 42 -8.72 -4.80 -13.81
C VAL A 42 -8.27 -3.63 -12.96
N GLU A 43 -7.60 -3.89 -11.85
CA GLU A 43 -7.31 -2.91 -10.82
C GLU A 43 -5.80 -2.73 -10.60
N ARG A 44 -5.43 -1.56 -10.05
CA ARG A 44 -4.05 -1.28 -9.65
C ARG A 44 -3.90 -1.41 -8.14
N TYR A 45 -2.94 -2.21 -7.72
CA TYR A 45 -2.58 -2.40 -6.33
C TYR A 45 -1.18 -1.86 -6.04
N ASP A 46 -0.95 -1.47 -4.79
CA ASP A 46 0.37 -1.05 -4.30
C ASP A 46 1.16 -2.24 -3.74
N LEU A 47 0.47 -3.34 -3.37
CA LEU A 47 1.06 -4.61 -2.90
C LEU A 47 0.03 -5.74 -3.05
N VAL A 48 0.54 -6.95 -3.30
CA VAL A 48 -0.22 -8.21 -3.22
C VAL A 48 0.30 -9.03 -2.03
N LEU A 49 -0.60 -9.49 -1.19
CA LEU A 49 -0.38 -10.50 -0.18
C LEU A 49 -0.93 -11.82 -0.73
N LEU A 50 -0.08 -12.82 -0.96
CA LEU A 50 -0.43 -14.01 -1.71
C LEU A 50 -0.16 -15.28 -0.91
N ASP A 51 -1.21 -16.03 -0.57
CA ASP A 51 -1.03 -17.42 -0.15
C ASP A 51 -0.72 -18.32 -1.35
N LEU A 52 0.05 -19.37 -1.11
CA LEU A 52 0.34 -20.40 -2.11
C LEU A 52 -0.70 -21.50 -2.14
N GLY A 53 -1.32 -21.83 -0.99
CA GLY A 53 -2.27 -22.93 -0.82
C GLY A 53 -3.67 -22.69 -1.40
N LEU A 54 -3.79 -21.92 -2.48
CA LEU A 54 -5.07 -21.51 -3.02
C LEU A 54 -5.79 -22.63 -3.79
N PRO A 55 -7.14 -22.68 -3.72
CA PRO A 55 -7.93 -23.58 -4.55
C PRO A 55 -7.92 -23.13 -6.02
N GLN A 56 -8.20 -24.08 -6.92
CA GLN A 56 -8.31 -23.90 -8.38
C GLN A 56 -6.99 -23.54 -9.07
N LEU A 57 -6.23 -22.58 -8.57
CA LEU A 57 -4.97 -22.14 -9.14
C LEU A 57 -3.98 -21.84 -8.00
N ASP A 58 -2.92 -22.64 -7.92
CA ASP A 58 -1.86 -22.48 -6.91
C ASP A 58 -1.19 -21.09 -6.99
N GLY A 59 -0.80 -20.54 -5.85
CA GLY A 59 -0.23 -19.19 -5.80
C GLY A 59 1.07 -19.01 -6.60
N PHE A 60 1.88 -20.06 -6.78
CA PHE A 60 3.04 -20.00 -7.69
C PHE A 60 2.61 -19.76 -9.13
N GLU A 61 1.53 -20.40 -9.57
CA GLU A 61 1.02 -20.20 -10.92
C GLU A 61 0.38 -18.82 -11.09
N VAL A 62 -0.30 -18.30 -10.03
CA VAL A 62 -0.79 -16.91 -9.99
C VAL A 62 0.38 -15.93 -10.19
N LEU A 63 1.45 -16.09 -9.41
CA LEU A 63 2.64 -15.23 -9.50
C LEU A 63 3.27 -15.29 -10.91
N LYS A 64 3.49 -16.49 -11.43
CA LYS A 64 4.05 -16.71 -12.77
C LYS A 64 3.22 -16.03 -13.85
N GLN A 65 1.90 -16.19 -13.83
CA GLN A 65 1.00 -15.55 -14.81
C GLN A 65 0.94 -14.04 -14.65
N ALA A 66 0.94 -13.53 -13.40
CA ALA A 66 1.01 -12.10 -13.15
C ALA A 66 2.28 -11.48 -13.75
N ARG A 67 3.44 -12.13 -13.57
CA ARG A 67 4.71 -11.65 -14.15
C ARG A 67 4.74 -11.80 -15.67
N ALA A 68 4.20 -12.88 -16.24
CA ALA A 68 4.05 -13.04 -17.68
C ALA A 68 3.17 -11.92 -18.29
N ASN A 69 2.15 -11.46 -17.58
CA ASN A 69 1.30 -10.32 -17.94
C ASN A 69 1.94 -8.95 -17.62
N ARG A 70 3.27 -8.93 -17.33
CA ARG A 70 4.03 -7.71 -17.03
C ARG A 70 3.52 -6.92 -15.82
N GLN A 71 2.84 -7.58 -14.89
CA GLN A 71 2.48 -6.96 -13.62
C GLN A 71 3.75 -6.75 -12.77
N THR A 72 4.01 -5.50 -12.40
CA THR A 72 5.18 -5.10 -11.61
C THR A 72 4.85 -4.80 -10.15
N VAL A 73 3.60 -5.02 -9.77
CA VAL A 73 3.17 -4.85 -8.38
C VAL A 73 4.02 -5.76 -7.46
N PRO A 74 4.53 -5.25 -6.34
CA PRO A 74 5.26 -6.08 -5.40
C PRO A 74 4.35 -7.17 -4.81
N VAL A 75 4.91 -8.37 -4.65
CA VAL A 75 4.22 -9.55 -4.12
C VAL A 75 4.95 -10.05 -2.88
N LEU A 76 4.25 -10.09 -1.75
CA LEU A 76 4.67 -10.78 -0.54
C LEU A 76 3.91 -12.11 -0.45
N ILE A 77 4.63 -13.21 -0.54
CA ILE A 77 4.07 -14.53 -0.30
C ILE A 77 3.87 -14.73 1.21
N MET A 78 2.68 -15.22 1.62
CA MET A 78 2.34 -15.58 3.00
C MET A 78 1.79 -16.99 3.00
N THR A 79 2.52 -17.97 3.49
CA THR A 79 2.10 -19.38 3.38
C THR A 79 2.62 -20.25 4.52
N ALA A 80 1.99 -21.40 4.75
CA ALA A 80 2.49 -22.43 5.66
C ALA A 80 3.65 -23.27 5.06
N ARG A 81 3.96 -23.11 3.77
CA ARG A 81 5.08 -23.82 3.13
C ARG A 81 6.39 -23.16 3.56
N ASP A 82 7.16 -23.85 4.38
CA ASP A 82 8.41 -23.35 4.98
C ASP A 82 9.67 -23.96 4.35
N ALA A 83 9.51 -24.94 3.45
CA ALA A 83 10.61 -25.59 2.76
C ALA A 83 11.50 -24.58 2.01
N LEU A 84 12.81 -24.77 2.10
CA LEU A 84 13.78 -23.90 1.43
C LEU A 84 13.51 -23.81 -0.08
N ASP A 85 13.21 -24.95 -0.70
CA ASP A 85 12.95 -25.04 -2.15
C ASP A 85 11.71 -24.22 -2.56
N ASP A 86 10.65 -24.20 -1.75
CA ASP A 86 9.46 -23.37 -2.00
C ASP A 86 9.77 -21.87 -1.89
N ARG A 87 10.60 -21.48 -0.91
CA ARG A 87 11.04 -20.09 -0.75
C ARG A 87 11.89 -19.62 -1.92
N VAL A 88 12.89 -20.44 -2.31
CA VAL A 88 13.74 -20.14 -3.49
C VAL A 88 12.88 -20.03 -4.74
N ARG A 89 12.00 -21.02 -4.97
CA ARG A 89 11.10 -21.02 -6.11
C ARG A 89 10.20 -19.78 -6.16
N GLY A 90 9.64 -19.36 -5.02
CA GLY A 90 8.79 -18.16 -4.95
C GLY A 90 9.54 -16.89 -5.37
N LEU A 91 10.77 -16.73 -4.86
CA LEU A 91 11.62 -15.59 -5.20
C LEU A 91 12.06 -15.62 -6.67
N ASP A 92 12.44 -16.77 -7.19
CA ASP A 92 12.85 -16.96 -8.60
C ASP A 92 11.68 -16.68 -9.56
N LEU A 93 10.44 -17.00 -9.17
CA LEU A 93 9.25 -16.66 -9.93
C LEU A 93 8.87 -15.17 -9.88
N GLY A 94 9.62 -14.38 -9.10
CA GLY A 94 9.46 -12.92 -9.02
C GLY A 94 8.63 -12.42 -7.85
N ALA A 95 8.51 -13.19 -6.75
CA ALA A 95 8.08 -12.62 -5.47
C ALA A 95 9.14 -11.68 -4.93
N ASP A 96 8.71 -10.62 -4.24
CA ASP A 96 9.60 -9.60 -3.68
C ASP A 96 9.99 -9.90 -2.22
N ASP A 97 9.22 -10.74 -1.53
CA ASP A 97 9.54 -11.27 -0.19
C ASP A 97 8.67 -12.50 0.11
N TYR A 98 9.03 -13.22 1.19
CA TYR A 98 8.38 -14.46 1.60
C TYR A 98 8.23 -14.49 3.12
N LEU A 99 7.02 -14.79 3.62
CA LEU A 99 6.67 -14.84 5.04
C LEU A 99 5.99 -16.17 5.37
N VAL A 100 6.56 -16.92 6.30
CA VAL A 100 6.04 -18.24 6.72
C VAL A 100 5.01 -18.07 7.83
N LYS A 101 3.84 -18.71 7.68
CA LYS A 101 2.82 -18.83 8.73
C LYS A 101 3.25 -19.85 9.79
N PRO A 102 3.02 -19.60 11.11
CA PRO A 102 2.39 -18.41 11.68
C PRO A 102 3.36 -17.23 11.80
N PHE A 103 2.86 -16.01 11.66
CA PHE A 103 3.61 -14.77 11.78
C PHE A 103 2.89 -13.75 12.65
N GLU A 104 3.63 -12.81 13.19
CA GLU A 104 3.08 -11.67 13.91
C GLU A 104 2.62 -10.58 12.94
N LEU A 105 1.49 -9.92 13.23
CA LEU A 105 0.96 -8.83 12.41
C LEU A 105 2.00 -7.71 12.22
N ALA A 106 2.78 -7.41 13.26
CA ALA A 106 3.83 -6.39 13.22
C ALA A 106 4.93 -6.73 12.19
N GLU A 107 5.30 -8.01 12.02
CA GLU A 107 6.25 -8.46 11.01
C GLU A 107 5.67 -8.32 9.61
N LEU A 108 4.44 -8.78 9.39
CA LEU A 108 3.75 -8.60 8.11
C LEU A 108 3.72 -7.13 7.70
N GLU A 109 3.28 -6.25 8.59
CA GLU A 109 3.21 -4.80 8.32
C GLU A 109 4.59 -4.19 8.02
N ALA A 110 5.65 -4.62 8.73
CA ALA A 110 7.01 -4.13 8.48
C ALA A 110 7.49 -4.50 7.07
N ARG A 111 7.25 -5.76 6.64
CA ARG A 111 7.59 -6.24 5.29
C ARG A 111 6.77 -5.52 4.22
N MET A 112 5.47 -5.36 4.42
CA MET A 112 4.58 -4.59 3.52
C MET A 112 5.12 -3.18 3.30
N ARG A 113 5.43 -2.45 4.39
CA ARG A 113 5.99 -1.09 4.30
C ARG A 113 7.30 -1.06 3.53
N ALA A 114 8.19 -2.02 3.76
CA ALA A 114 9.47 -2.12 3.05
C ALA A 114 9.27 -2.32 1.54
N LEU A 115 8.35 -3.20 1.14
CA LEU A 115 8.05 -3.48 -0.26
C LEU A 115 7.40 -2.28 -0.96
N ILE A 116 6.38 -1.67 -0.36
CA ILE A 116 5.71 -0.48 -0.89
C ILE A 116 6.71 0.68 -1.04
N ARG A 117 7.60 0.87 -0.09
CA ARG A 117 8.65 1.90 -0.15
C ARG A 117 9.62 1.65 -1.30
N ARG A 118 10.12 0.43 -1.47
CA ARG A 118 11.01 0.05 -2.58
C ARG A 118 10.36 0.29 -3.93
N SER A 119 9.10 -0.10 -4.10
CA SER A 119 8.36 0.10 -5.36
C SER A 119 8.14 1.59 -5.69
N ALA A 120 8.12 2.45 -4.67
CA ALA A 120 8.02 3.90 -4.84
C ALA A 120 9.41 4.59 -5.02
N ASN A 121 10.52 3.83 -5.08
CA ASN A 121 11.90 4.35 -5.13
C ASN A 121 12.28 5.28 -3.96
N VAL A 122 11.69 5.06 -2.78
CA VAL A 122 12.02 5.82 -1.56
C VAL A 122 13.07 5.06 -0.77
N ALA A 123 14.29 5.60 -0.73
CA ALA A 123 15.45 4.91 -0.14
C ALA A 123 15.41 4.83 1.40
N VAL A 124 14.75 5.78 2.06
CA VAL A 124 14.73 5.89 3.52
C VAL A 124 13.30 5.89 4.06
N PRO A 125 13.07 5.32 5.28
CA PRO A 125 11.74 5.29 5.87
C PRO A 125 11.23 6.66 6.34
N ALA A 126 12.11 7.61 6.55
CA ALA A 126 11.77 8.98 6.95
C ALA A 126 11.84 9.92 5.74
N ILE A 127 10.70 10.50 5.37
CA ILE A 127 10.59 11.48 4.29
C ILE A 127 10.57 12.87 4.93
N GLN A 128 11.50 13.74 4.49
CA GLN A 128 11.56 15.11 4.98
C GLN A 128 10.98 16.09 3.95
N ILE A 129 10.03 16.93 4.38
CA ILE A 129 9.45 17.99 3.57
C ILE A 129 9.49 19.28 4.40
N GLY A 130 10.48 20.14 4.16
CA GLY A 130 10.75 21.27 5.05
C GLY A 130 11.01 20.79 6.48
N GLY A 131 10.30 21.34 7.46
CA GLY A 131 10.39 20.93 8.86
C GLY A 131 9.58 19.68 9.22
N LEU A 132 8.78 19.15 8.28
CA LEU A 132 7.93 17.98 8.51
C LEU A 132 8.70 16.67 8.23
N ALA A 133 8.86 15.83 9.25
CA ALA A 133 9.40 14.48 9.14
C ALA A 133 8.21 13.46 9.13
N ILE A 134 8.17 12.62 8.12
CA ILE A 134 7.12 11.59 7.93
C ILE A 134 7.80 10.23 8.03
N ASP A 135 7.53 9.51 9.11
CA ASP A 135 8.01 8.16 9.34
C ASP A 135 7.00 7.16 8.77
N THR A 136 7.34 6.55 7.65
CA THR A 136 6.48 5.56 6.99
C THR A 136 6.49 4.21 7.71
N ASN A 137 7.50 3.92 8.54
CA ASN A 137 7.55 2.69 9.32
C ASN A 137 6.59 2.71 10.51
N ASN A 138 6.62 3.81 11.28
CA ASN A 138 5.75 3.96 12.44
C ASN A 138 4.40 4.62 12.08
N ARG A 139 4.23 5.02 10.81
CA ARG A 139 3.05 5.76 10.30
C ARG A 139 2.75 7.00 11.12
N THR A 140 3.80 7.76 11.43
CA THR A 140 3.72 9.00 12.20
C THR A 140 4.30 10.17 11.41
N ALA A 141 3.84 11.38 11.75
CA ALA A 141 4.40 12.61 11.24
C ALA A 141 4.77 13.52 12.41
N ARG A 142 5.91 14.18 12.31
CA ARG A 142 6.40 15.12 13.31
C ARG A 142 6.84 16.40 12.63
N PHE A 143 6.60 17.52 13.30
CA PHE A 143 7.13 18.80 12.89
C PHE A 143 8.08 19.28 14.00
N HIS A 144 9.38 19.26 13.71
CA HIS A 144 10.42 19.31 14.74
C HIS A 144 10.19 18.21 15.79
N GLU A 145 9.99 18.59 17.08
CA GLU A 145 9.73 17.66 18.18
C GLU A 145 8.26 17.31 18.35
N ASP A 146 7.33 18.05 17.72
CA ASP A 146 5.90 17.92 17.95
C ASP A 146 5.27 16.88 17.03
N ALA A 147 4.43 15.99 17.61
CA ALA A 147 3.67 15.01 16.83
C ALA A 147 2.50 15.69 16.11
N VAL A 148 2.38 15.44 14.79
CA VAL A 148 1.25 15.91 13.98
C VAL A 148 0.13 14.89 14.06
N LYS A 149 -1.00 15.27 14.67
CA LYS A 149 -2.17 14.38 14.83
C LYS A 149 -2.88 14.15 13.51
N LEU A 150 -2.70 12.96 12.94
CA LEU A 150 -3.34 12.49 11.72
C LEU A 150 -4.20 11.25 12.03
N SER A 151 -5.39 11.17 11.40
CA SER A 151 -6.12 9.90 11.37
C SER A 151 -5.39 8.90 10.46
N PRO A 152 -5.63 7.59 10.58
CA PRO A 152 -5.01 6.59 9.69
C PRO A 152 -5.22 6.89 8.20
N ARG A 153 -6.39 7.40 7.82
CA ARG A 153 -6.68 7.79 6.44
C ARG A 153 -6.02 9.12 6.03
N ASP A 154 -5.94 10.12 6.93
CA ASP A 154 -5.18 11.35 6.65
C ASP A 154 -3.71 10.99 6.42
N PHE A 155 -3.15 10.08 7.26
CA PHE A 155 -1.78 9.61 7.09
C PHE A 155 -1.59 8.86 5.77
N ALA A 156 -2.50 7.95 5.41
CA ALA A 156 -2.43 7.23 4.14
C ALA A 156 -2.43 8.19 2.93
N MET A 157 -3.25 9.23 2.96
CA MET A 157 -3.26 10.27 1.92
C MET A 157 -1.94 11.05 1.90
N LEU A 158 -1.42 11.44 3.07
CA LEU A 158 -0.12 12.12 3.18
C LEU A 158 1.01 11.23 2.66
N GLU A 159 1.03 9.95 3.00
CA GLU A 159 2.04 8.98 2.57
C GLU A 159 2.09 8.83 1.05
N ILE A 160 0.92 8.76 0.38
CA ILE A 160 0.84 8.69 -1.10
C ILE A 160 1.48 9.94 -1.75
N LEU A 161 1.25 11.11 -1.18
CA LEU A 161 1.82 12.36 -1.68
C LEU A 161 3.32 12.48 -1.35
N ALA A 162 3.69 12.15 -0.12
CA ALA A 162 5.04 12.32 0.40
C ALA A 162 6.05 11.38 -0.28
N THR A 163 5.66 10.12 -0.55
CA THR A 163 6.50 9.17 -1.30
C THR A 163 6.81 9.63 -2.73
N ARG A 164 6.08 10.64 -3.21
CA ARG A 164 6.29 11.31 -4.51
C ARG A 164 6.48 12.82 -4.34
N SER A 165 7.13 13.23 -3.25
CA SER A 165 7.38 14.64 -2.99
C SER A 165 8.08 15.30 -4.19
N GLY A 166 7.62 16.48 -4.59
CA GLY A 166 8.11 17.19 -5.79
C GLY A 166 7.55 16.69 -7.12
N GLN A 167 6.73 15.62 -7.12
CA GLN A 167 6.06 15.09 -8.30
C GLN A 167 4.54 15.26 -8.19
N VAL A 168 3.87 15.33 -9.35
CA VAL A 168 2.40 15.40 -9.39
C VAL A 168 1.82 14.00 -9.22
N VAL A 169 0.94 13.86 -8.23
CA VAL A 169 0.12 12.65 -8.02
C VAL A 169 -1.25 12.92 -8.62
N SER A 170 -1.66 12.10 -9.60
CA SER A 170 -2.97 12.28 -10.26
C SER A 170 -4.14 12.03 -9.29
N LYS A 171 -5.28 12.65 -9.56
CA LYS A 171 -6.52 12.39 -8.80
C LYS A 171 -6.92 10.93 -8.86
N ASP A 172 -6.85 10.34 -10.05
CA ASP A 172 -7.13 8.93 -10.28
C ASP A 172 -6.25 8.01 -9.40
N ARG A 173 -4.95 8.29 -9.29
CA ARG A 173 -4.05 7.56 -8.40
C ARG A 173 -4.45 7.66 -6.94
N LEU A 174 -4.86 8.84 -6.47
CA LEU A 174 -5.34 9.04 -5.10
C LEU A 174 -6.62 8.26 -4.85
N VAL A 175 -7.57 8.33 -5.78
CA VAL A 175 -8.82 7.59 -5.70
C VAL A 175 -8.54 6.08 -5.67
N THR A 176 -7.81 5.55 -6.65
CA THR A 176 -7.50 4.12 -6.75
C THR A 176 -6.80 3.60 -5.50
N SER A 177 -5.79 4.33 -4.99
CA SER A 177 -5.02 3.90 -3.80
C SER A 177 -5.81 3.96 -2.48
N MET A 178 -7.00 4.57 -2.47
CA MET A 178 -7.85 4.73 -1.28
C MET A 178 -9.19 4.00 -1.39
N SER A 179 -9.57 3.54 -2.58
CA SER A 179 -10.79 2.77 -2.87
C SER A 179 -10.62 1.30 -2.57
N THR A 180 -11.75 0.63 -2.31
CA THR A 180 -11.89 -0.84 -2.28
C THR A 180 -13.14 -1.21 -3.06
N TRP A 181 -13.34 -2.49 -3.39
CA TRP A 181 -14.58 -2.95 -4.05
C TRP A 181 -15.84 -2.66 -3.23
N ASP A 182 -15.72 -2.71 -1.90
CA ASP A 182 -16.86 -2.47 -0.99
C ASP A 182 -17.11 -1.00 -0.71
N LYS A 183 -16.17 -0.12 -1.06
CA LYS A 183 -16.24 1.29 -0.65
C LYS A 183 -15.58 2.20 -1.68
N ASP A 184 -16.43 2.87 -2.45
CA ASP A 184 -16.00 3.91 -3.37
C ASP A 184 -15.37 5.09 -2.62
N PHE A 185 -14.15 5.42 -3.03
CA PHE A 185 -13.48 6.63 -2.63
C PHE A 185 -13.47 7.57 -3.85
N SER A 186 -14.41 8.51 -3.88
CA SER A 186 -14.59 9.42 -5.00
C SER A 186 -13.54 10.54 -5.06
N GLU A 187 -13.47 11.26 -6.18
CA GLU A 187 -12.66 12.47 -6.30
C GLU A 187 -13.04 13.51 -5.25
N ASN A 188 -14.34 13.68 -4.99
CA ASN A 188 -14.83 14.59 -3.94
C ASN A 188 -14.31 14.18 -2.56
N SER A 189 -14.25 12.86 -2.28
CA SER A 189 -13.64 12.35 -1.05
C SER A 189 -12.16 12.72 -0.98
N ALA A 190 -11.41 12.55 -2.07
CA ALA A 190 -10.00 12.94 -2.13
C ALA A 190 -9.82 14.45 -1.83
N GLU A 191 -10.66 15.30 -2.40
CA GLU A 191 -10.62 16.76 -2.16
C GLU A 191 -10.85 17.12 -0.68
N VAL A 192 -11.76 16.42 0.00
CA VAL A 192 -11.98 16.60 1.45
C VAL A 192 -10.72 16.27 2.25
N TYR A 193 -10.04 15.14 1.94
CA TYR A 193 -8.79 14.77 2.63
C TYR A 193 -7.66 15.74 2.30
N ILE A 194 -7.54 16.18 1.06
CA ILE A 194 -6.57 17.23 0.66
C ILE A 194 -6.83 18.53 1.42
N HIS A 195 -8.09 18.94 1.54
CA HIS A 195 -8.43 20.14 2.33
C HIS A 195 -8.05 20.00 3.81
N ARG A 196 -8.33 18.84 4.42
CA ARG A 196 -7.93 18.55 5.82
C ARG A 196 -6.42 18.58 5.99
N LEU A 197 -5.68 17.96 5.08
CA LEU A 197 -4.22 17.97 5.12
C LEU A 197 -3.67 19.38 4.95
N ARG A 198 -4.19 20.18 4.02
CA ARG A 198 -3.80 21.60 3.87
C ARG A 198 -3.96 22.38 5.17
N LYS A 199 -5.10 22.20 5.85
CA LYS A 199 -5.37 22.88 7.13
C LYS A 199 -4.38 22.45 8.23
N LYS A 200 -3.97 21.18 8.25
CA LYS A 200 -3.03 20.66 9.25
C LYS A 200 -1.56 20.98 8.94
N LEU A 201 -1.18 20.94 7.66
CA LEU A 201 0.21 21.03 7.23
C LEU A 201 0.64 22.45 6.82
N GLY A 202 -0.31 23.29 6.39
CA GLY A 202 -0.03 24.67 6.00
C GLY A 202 0.67 25.49 7.07
N PRO A 203 0.21 25.47 8.34
CA PRO A 203 0.91 26.14 9.45
C PRO A 203 2.34 25.62 9.72
N LEU A 204 2.64 24.41 9.23
CA LEU A 204 3.94 23.74 9.38
C LEU A 204 4.89 24.01 8.20
N GLY A 205 4.56 24.95 7.31
CA GLY A 205 5.38 25.25 6.15
C GLY A 205 5.39 24.17 5.06
N VAL A 206 4.31 23.35 5.00
CA VAL A 206 4.14 22.33 3.95
C VAL A 206 2.93 22.65 3.11
N GLN A 207 3.13 22.73 1.79
CA GLN A 207 2.07 23.05 0.83
C GLN A 207 1.67 21.83 0.00
N ILE A 208 0.35 21.64 -0.14
CA ILE A 208 -0.23 20.75 -1.15
C ILE A 208 -0.82 21.64 -2.26
N VAL A 209 -0.12 21.68 -3.40
CA VAL A 209 -0.50 22.50 -4.54
C VAL A 209 -1.44 21.73 -5.45
N THR A 210 -2.51 22.37 -5.94
CA THR A 210 -3.35 21.79 -7.00
C THR A 210 -2.74 22.11 -8.36
N MET A 211 -2.41 21.06 -9.10
CA MET A 211 -2.02 21.15 -10.51
C MET A 211 -3.26 20.88 -11.35
N ARG A 212 -3.90 21.97 -11.84
CA ARG A 212 -5.18 21.89 -12.56
C ARG A 212 -5.10 20.90 -13.72
N GLY A 213 -6.05 19.97 -13.80
CA GLY A 213 -6.11 18.90 -14.81
C GLY A 213 -5.17 17.71 -14.55
N PHE A 214 -4.21 17.82 -13.61
CA PHE A 214 -3.19 16.78 -13.40
C PHE A 214 -3.27 16.12 -12.01
N GLY A 215 -3.61 16.87 -10.94
CA GLY A 215 -3.67 16.31 -9.59
C GLY A 215 -3.07 17.23 -8.53
N TYR A 216 -2.28 16.65 -7.61
CA TYR A 216 -1.73 17.34 -6.46
C TYR A 216 -0.23 17.08 -6.30
N LEU A 217 0.48 18.08 -5.81
CA LEU A 217 1.91 18.02 -5.52
C LEU A 217 2.14 18.50 -4.09
N ILE A 218 2.92 17.76 -3.31
CA ILE A 218 3.36 18.19 -1.98
C ILE A 218 4.80 18.70 -2.03
N ARG A 219 5.07 19.81 -1.34
CA ARG A 219 6.41 20.42 -1.23
C ARG A 219 6.53 21.26 0.03
N ALA A 220 7.74 21.62 0.40
CA ALA A 220 7.96 22.69 1.38
C ALA A 220 7.40 24.01 0.84
N ALA A 221 6.88 24.86 1.72
CA ALA A 221 6.59 26.25 1.39
C ALA A 221 7.89 26.99 1.06
N PRO A 222 7.84 27.99 0.15
CA PRO A 222 8.98 28.82 -0.18
C PRO A 222 9.48 29.63 1.01
#